data_30214f6120e97387f74958d711a5c650
#
_entry.id   30214f6120e97387f74958d711a5c650
#
_cell.length_a   1.000
_cell.length_b   1.000
_cell.length_c   1.000
_cell.angle_alpha   90.00
_cell.angle_beta   90.00
_cell.angle_gamma   90.00
#
_symmetry.space_group_name_H-M   'P 1'
#
loop_
_entity.id
_entity.type
_entity.pdbx_description
1 polymer ?
#
loop_
_entity_poly.entity_id
_entity_poly.type
_entity_poly.pdbx_seq_one_letter_code
_entity_poly.pdbx_strand_id
1 'polypeptide(L)'
;DGSILYGTTPTYIQTTLLSKPPVGYDGLDPIVIVFLDPEIIFTRTESPYKSLSDVMTFAKANPGKSRWGASNPASLERIAMERLSRAAGVKVPIVSHEGGGDQMIGVLNGTYDIGIGEMQELQGQLEAGKIRLLATLSDTRLQGLPQLATAKEQGYDVVVRKFRGLAGPKGMSDTVAKAWEVAIRKVVELPAYKAEYTRENLTPIVMGREAARKFTAEVAAETVESFKELGLIK
;
A
#
# COMPACT_ATOMS: atom_id res chain seq x y z
N ASP A 1 -2.75 13.73 -26.41
CA ASP A 1 -1.57 13.73 -27.29
C ASP A 1 -0.33 13.12 -26.62
N GLY A 2 -0.36 12.89 -25.31
CA GLY A 2 0.75 12.32 -24.56
C GLY A 2 1.82 13.32 -24.11
N SER A 3 1.54 14.62 -24.17
CA SER A 3 2.43 15.66 -23.62
C SER A 3 2.34 15.74 -22.08
N ILE A 4 1.26 15.18 -21.49
CA ILE A 4 1.05 15.14 -20.05
C ILE A 4 0.88 13.68 -19.63
N LEU A 5 1.56 13.28 -18.55
CA LEU A 5 1.38 12.01 -17.89
C LEU A 5 0.72 12.20 -16.53
N TYR A 6 -0.01 11.19 -16.12
CA TYR A 6 -0.65 11.11 -14.81
C TYR A 6 0.14 10.16 -13.90
N GLY A 7 0.45 10.61 -12.67
CA GLY A 7 1.04 9.75 -11.65
C GLY A 7 0.00 8.75 -11.12
N THR A 8 0.26 7.45 -11.26
CA THR A 8 -0.68 6.40 -10.90
C THR A 8 -0.32 5.71 -9.59
N THR A 9 -1.34 5.43 -8.81
CA THR A 9 -1.30 4.62 -7.58
C THR A 9 -2.55 3.74 -7.56
N PRO A 10 -2.67 2.70 -6.71
CA PRO A 10 -3.92 1.94 -6.60
C PRO A 10 -5.16 2.80 -6.33
N THR A 11 -5.00 3.95 -5.68
CA THR A 11 -6.11 4.86 -5.35
C THR A 11 -6.88 5.34 -6.60
N TYR A 12 -6.21 5.54 -7.75
CA TYR A 12 -6.93 5.95 -8.95
C TYR A 12 -7.89 4.87 -9.48
N ILE A 13 -7.56 3.59 -9.26
CA ILE A 13 -8.44 2.46 -9.56
C ILE A 13 -9.61 2.43 -8.56
N GLN A 14 -9.31 2.51 -7.28
CA GLN A 14 -10.28 2.47 -6.19
C GLN A 14 -11.32 3.58 -6.31
N THR A 15 -10.86 4.82 -6.49
CA THR A 15 -11.73 5.99 -6.67
C THR A 15 -12.64 5.81 -7.87
N THR A 16 -12.13 5.31 -9.00
CA THR A 16 -12.91 5.06 -10.19
C THR A 16 -14.02 4.04 -9.97
N LEU A 17 -13.73 2.95 -9.28
CA LEU A 17 -14.71 1.90 -9.00
C LEU A 17 -15.84 2.36 -8.07
N LEU A 18 -15.53 3.27 -7.15
CA LEU A 18 -16.50 3.78 -6.17
C LEU A 18 -17.32 4.96 -6.69
N SER A 19 -16.67 5.96 -7.29
CA SER A 19 -17.32 7.22 -7.70
C SER A 19 -17.80 7.24 -9.15
N LYS A 20 -17.36 6.27 -9.98
CA LYS A 20 -17.72 6.12 -11.40
C LYS A 20 -17.62 7.44 -12.17
N PRO A 21 -16.45 8.10 -12.21
CA PRO A 21 -16.27 9.36 -12.91
C PRO A 21 -16.46 9.17 -14.44
N PRO A 22 -16.64 10.25 -15.21
CA PRO A 22 -16.77 10.17 -16.68
C PRO A 22 -15.58 9.50 -17.37
N VAL A 23 -14.37 9.62 -16.78
CA VAL A 23 -13.16 8.92 -17.24
C VAL A 23 -12.67 8.05 -16.09
N GLY A 24 -12.71 6.75 -16.29
CA GLY A 24 -12.24 5.77 -15.33
C GLY A 24 -10.73 5.46 -15.48
N TYR A 25 -10.22 4.57 -14.61
CA TYR A 25 -8.83 4.11 -14.70
C TYR A 25 -8.53 3.45 -16.05
N ASP A 26 -9.52 2.85 -16.69
CA ASP A 26 -9.43 2.24 -18.02
C ASP A 26 -9.38 3.27 -19.18
N GLY A 27 -9.62 4.54 -18.89
CA GLY A 27 -9.39 5.67 -19.80
C GLY A 27 -7.93 6.13 -19.86
N LEU A 28 -7.08 5.59 -19.00
CA LEU A 28 -5.63 5.82 -18.99
C LEU A 28 -4.88 4.60 -19.56
N ASP A 29 -3.71 4.86 -20.11
CA ASP A 29 -2.80 3.86 -20.63
C ASP A 29 -1.54 3.80 -19.76
N PRO A 30 -1.35 2.76 -18.93
CA PRO A 30 -0.14 2.61 -18.13
C PRO A 30 1.11 2.53 -19.01
N ILE A 31 2.07 3.41 -18.76
CA ILE A 31 3.34 3.50 -19.49
C ILE A 31 4.44 2.75 -18.75
N VAL A 32 4.51 2.95 -17.43
CA VAL A 32 5.53 2.36 -16.59
C VAL A 32 5.04 2.26 -15.15
N ILE A 33 5.42 1.17 -14.47
CA ILE A 33 5.45 1.09 -13.01
C ILE A 33 6.91 1.23 -12.59
N VAL A 34 7.21 2.08 -11.62
CA VAL A 34 8.60 2.42 -11.25
C VAL A 34 9.04 1.80 -9.92
N PHE A 35 8.12 1.63 -8.96
CA PHE A 35 8.39 0.96 -7.69
C PHE A 35 7.11 0.52 -6.99
N LEU A 36 7.25 -0.40 -6.05
CA LEU A 36 6.26 -0.67 -5.03
C LEU A 36 6.61 0.09 -3.76
N ASP A 37 5.58 0.58 -3.10
CA ASP A 37 5.64 1.35 -1.85
C ASP A 37 4.99 0.47 -0.76
N PRO A 38 5.80 -0.28 0.02
CA PRO A 38 5.29 -1.32 0.89
C PRO A 38 4.50 -0.77 2.07
N GLU A 39 3.36 -1.37 2.35
CA GLU A 39 2.60 -1.12 3.56
C GLU A 39 3.22 -1.84 4.75
N ILE A 40 3.30 -1.15 5.87
CA ILE A 40 3.90 -1.62 7.11
C ILE A 40 2.88 -1.52 8.26
N ILE A 41 2.71 -2.61 9.00
CA ILE A 41 1.94 -2.64 10.24
C ILE A 41 2.84 -2.17 11.38
N PHE A 42 2.35 -1.23 12.16
CA PHE A 42 3.10 -0.65 13.29
C PHE A 42 2.24 -0.50 14.54
N THR A 43 2.91 -0.32 15.67
CA THR A 43 2.30 -0.01 16.98
C THR A 43 3.16 1.00 17.75
N ARG A 44 2.65 1.59 18.82
CA ARG A 44 3.47 2.44 19.71
C ARG A 44 4.50 1.59 20.48
N THR A 45 5.62 2.18 20.83
CA THR A 45 6.73 1.46 21.50
C THR A 45 6.33 0.92 22.86
N GLU A 46 5.49 1.60 23.62
CA GLU A 46 4.96 1.20 24.93
C GLU A 46 3.93 0.05 24.85
N SER A 47 3.49 -0.31 23.66
CA SER A 47 2.58 -1.44 23.45
C SER A 47 3.25 -2.76 23.87
N PRO A 48 2.49 -3.72 24.43
CA PRO A 48 2.99 -5.04 24.73
C PRO A 48 3.37 -5.85 23.50
N TYR A 49 2.87 -5.47 22.32
CA TYR A 49 3.06 -6.21 21.07
C TYR A 49 4.46 -5.99 20.49
N LYS A 50 5.18 -7.08 20.23
CA LYS A 50 6.51 -7.09 19.62
C LYS A 50 6.52 -7.67 18.21
N SER A 51 5.44 -8.35 17.84
CA SER A 51 5.24 -8.98 16.54
C SER A 51 3.78 -8.84 16.11
N LEU A 52 3.50 -9.08 14.83
CA LEU A 52 2.12 -9.17 14.33
C LEU A 52 1.38 -10.33 15.00
N SER A 53 2.08 -11.44 15.26
CA SER A 53 1.54 -12.61 15.93
C SER A 53 1.04 -12.31 17.36
N ASP A 54 1.70 -11.41 18.09
CA ASP A 54 1.24 -11.01 19.43
C ASP A 54 -0.12 -10.30 19.36
N VAL A 55 -0.28 -9.41 18.38
CA VAL A 55 -1.56 -8.70 18.12
C VAL A 55 -2.66 -9.69 17.82
N MET A 56 -2.40 -10.67 16.93
CA MET A 56 -3.39 -11.66 16.54
C MET A 56 -3.76 -12.61 17.69
N THR A 57 -2.78 -12.98 18.51
CA THR A 57 -3.01 -13.78 19.71
C THR A 57 -3.91 -13.06 20.70
N PHE A 58 -3.64 -11.76 20.94
CA PHE A 58 -4.49 -10.94 21.79
C PHE A 58 -5.90 -10.80 21.23
N ALA A 59 -6.03 -10.49 19.92
CA ALA A 59 -7.32 -10.32 19.26
C ALA A 59 -8.17 -11.59 19.29
N LYS A 60 -7.56 -12.78 19.15
CA LYS A 60 -8.24 -14.07 19.26
C LYS A 60 -8.74 -14.33 20.69
N ALA A 61 -7.92 -14.07 21.69
CA ALA A 61 -8.25 -14.26 23.09
C ALA A 61 -9.27 -13.23 23.61
N ASN A 62 -9.39 -12.08 22.97
CA ASN A 62 -10.20 -10.94 23.41
C ASN A 62 -11.04 -10.37 22.26
N PRO A 63 -12.06 -11.10 21.75
CA PRO A 63 -12.88 -10.65 20.62
C PRO A 63 -13.47 -9.25 20.85
N GLY A 64 -13.29 -8.36 19.86
CA GLY A 64 -13.79 -6.99 19.88
C GLY A 64 -13.01 -5.99 20.75
N LYS A 65 -11.99 -6.42 21.50
CA LYS A 65 -11.18 -5.53 22.34
C LYS A 65 -9.99 -4.93 21.61
N SER A 66 -9.39 -5.65 20.65
CA SER A 66 -8.36 -5.07 19.78
C SER A 66 -8.98 -4.10 18.78
N ARG A 67 -8.38 -2.93 18.61
CA ARG A 67 -8.84 -1.88 17.70
C ARG A 67 -7.73 -1.50 16.75
N TRP A 68 -8.02 -1.50 15.47
CA TRP A 68 -7.06 -1.23 14.43
C TRP A 68 -7.38 0.07 13.70
N GLY A 69 -6.38 0.87 13.43
CA GLY A 69 -6.51 2.11 12.67
C GLY A 69 -6.21 1.88 11.19
N ALA A 70 -6.94 2.53 10.32
CA ALA A 70 -6.65 2.62 8.89
C ALA A 70 -6.87 4.06 8.42
N SER A 71 -6.34 4.42 7.25
CA SER A 71 -6.63 5.70 6.62
C SER A 71 -8.11 5.77 6.18
N ASN A 72 -8.47 6.29 5.04
CA ASN A 72 -9.88 6.46 4.68
C ASN A 72 -10.63 5.11 4.46
N PRO A 73 -11.98 5.11 4.51
CA PRO A 73 -12.79 3.88 4.48
C PRO A 73 -12.63 3.02 3.22
N ALA A 74 -12.24 3.61 2.10
CA ALA A 74 -12.07 2.94 0.82
C ALA A 74 -10.60 2.79 0.41
N SER A 75 -9.68 3.04 1.34
CA SER A 75 -8.24 3.00 1.07
C SER A 75 -7.71 1.57 0.95
N LEU A 76 -6.54 1.46 0.34
CA LEU A 76 -5.79 0.21 0.26
C LEU A 76 -5.44 -0.32 1.66
N GLU A 77 -5.12 0.58 2.58
CA GLU A 77 -4.82 0.30 3.98
C GLU A 77 -6.02 -0.33 4.70
N ARG A 78 -7.23 0.21 4.47
CA ARG A 78 -8.45 -0.38 5.02
C ARG A 78 -8.68 -1.80 4.48
N ILE A 79 -8.52 -1.99 3.18
CA ILE A 79 -8.63 -3.31 2.54
C ILE A 79 -7.59 -4.28 3.13
N ALA A 80 -6.35 -3.83 3.29
CA ALA A 80 -5.27 -4.63 3.87
C ALA A 80 -5.60 -5.09 5.29
N MET A 81 -6.10 -4.18 6.14
CA MET A 81 -6.51 -4.51 7.51
C MET A 81 -7.67 -5.52 7.55
N GLU A 82 -8.66 -5.39 6.66
CA GLU A 82 -9.76 -6.36 6.56
C GLU A 82 -9.25 -7.74 6.10
N ARG A 83 -8.38 -7.78 5.09
CA ARG A 83 -7.75 -9.03 4.65
C ARG A 83 -6.94 -9.67 5.77
N LEU A 84 -6.20 -8.87 6.54
CA LEU A 84 -5.41 -9.33 7.66
C LEU A 84 -6.30 -9.90 8.79
N SER A 85 -7.40 -9.22 9.12
CA SER A 85 -8.39 -9.68 10.08
C SER A 85 -8.96 -11.04 9.68
N ARG A 86 -9.33 -11.23 8.40
CA ARG A 86 -9.83 -12.51 7.86
C ARG A 86 -8.77 -13.60 7.87
N ALA A 87 -7.55 -13.31 7.37
CA ALA A 87 -6.45 -14.27 7.35
C ALA A 87 -6.08 -14.77 8.76
N ALA A 88 -6.22 -13.90 9.75
CA ALA A 88 -6.01 -14.26 11.15
C ALA A 88 -7.24 -14.94 11.83
N GLY A 89 -8.41 -14.91 11.19
CA GLY A 89 -9.64 -15.44 11.78
C GLY A 89 -10.10 -14.64 13.01
N VAL A 90 -9.86 -13.33 13.02
CA VAL A 90 -10.25 -12.43 14.13
C VAL A 90 -11.32 -11.43 13.66
N LYS A 91 -12.17 -11.01 14.61
CA LYS A 91 -13.14 -9.93 14.41
C LYS A 91 -12.71 -8.75 15.25
N VAL A 92 -12.27 -7.70 14.59
CA VAL A 92 -11.74 -6.48 15.23
C VAL A 92 -12.41 -5.24 14.64
N PRO A 93 -12.71 -4.22 15.44
CA PRO A 93 -13.06 -2.91 14.92
C PRO A 93 -11.87 -2.32 14.15
N ILE A 94 -12.10 -1.97 12.87
CA ILE A 94 -11.14 -1.23 12.06
C ILE A 94 -11.72 0.16 11.87
N VAL A 95 -11.05 1.17 12.45
CA VAL A 95 -11.50 2.55 12.43
C VAL A 95 -10.76 3.30 11.34
N SER A 96 -11.52 3.87 10.42
CA SER A 96 -10.97 4.67 9.33
C SER A 96 -11.01 6.16 9.67
N HIS A 97 -10.04 6.89 9.14
CA HIS A 97 -9.82 8.33 9.30
C HIS A 97 -9.80 9.04 7.95
N GLU A 98 -9.61 10.34 7.94
CA GLU A 98 -9.43 11.08 6.70
C GLU A 98 -8.01 10.94 6.11
N GLY A 99 -7.03 10.52 6.95
CA GLY A 99 -5.65 10.31 6.52
C GLY A 99 -4.78 9.59 7.55
N GLY A 100 -3.54 9.28 7.18
CA GLY A 100 -2.57 8.57 8.03
C GLY A 100 -2.18 9.33 9.29
N GLY A 101 -2.22 10.67 9.27
CA GLY A 101 -1.87 11.50 10.43
C GLY A 101 -2.79 11.26 11.64
N ASP A 102 -4.10 11.24 11.45
CA ASP A 102 -5.07 10.99 12.52
C ASP A 102 -4.98 9.55 13.03
N GLN A 103 -4.75 8.60 12.13
CA GLN A 103 -4.47 7.21 12.48
C GLN A 103 -3.22 7.11 13.36
N MET A 104 -2.12 7.78 12.98
CA MET A 104 -0.87 7.83 13.75
C MET A 104 -1.11 8.36 15.17
N ILE A 105 -1.83 9.45 15.31
CA ILE A 105 -2.21 10.01 16.63
C ILE A 105 -2.96 8.97 17.47
N GLY A 106 -3.92 8.26 16.86
CA GLY A 106 -4.67 7.21 17.53
C GLY A 106 -3.83 6.01 17.99
N VAL A 107 -2.78 5.65 17.25
CA VAL A 107 -1.83 4.61 17.67
C VAL A 107 -0.94 5.13 18.82
N LEU A 108 -0.39 6.34 18.69
CA LEU A 108 0.51 6.92 19.69
C LEU A 108 -0.16 7.11 21.04
N ASN A 109 -1.43 7.51 21.09
CA ASN A 109 -2.18 7.69 22.33
C ASN A 109 -2.83 6.41 22.86
N GLY A 110 -2.71 5.28 22.13
CA GLY A 110 -3.25 3.99 22.53
C GLY A 110 -4.73 3.76 22.25
N THR A 111 -5.37 4.65 21.48
CA THR A 111 -6.74 4.43 20.98
C THR A 111 -6.79 3.21 20.05
N TYR A 112 -5.74 3.00 19.27
CA TYR A 112 -5.55 1.82 18.42
C TYR A 112 -4.34 1.00 18.84
N ASP A 113 -4.47 -0.31 18.76
CA ASP A 113 -3.39 -1.25 19.02
C ASP A 113 -2.34 -1.23 17.91
N ILE A 114 -2.80 -1.15 16.67
CA ILE A 114 -1.97 -1.08 15.48
C ILE A 114 -2.51 -0.07 14.46
N GLY A 115 -1.60 0.40 13.62
CA GLY A 115 -1.86 1.16 12.41
C GLY A 115 -1.15 0.54 11.22
N ILE A 116 -1.36 1.12 10.05
CA ILE A 116 -0.77 0.74 8.78
C ILE A 116 -0.38 1.98 7.98
N GLY A 117 0.76 1.97 7.33
CA GLY A 117 1.22 3.07 6.48
C GLY A 117 2.55 2.78 5.81
N GLU A 118 2.98 3.70 4.96
CA GLU A 118 4.25 3.62 4.26
C GLU A 118 5.41 4.13 5.11
N MET A 119 6.63 3.69 4.79
CA MET A 119 7.82 4.06 5.55
C MET A 119 8.02 5.58 5.63
N GLN A 120 7.70 6.33 4.58
CA GLN A 120 7.79 7.78 4.55
C GLN A 120 6.96 8.44 5.67
N GLU A 121 5.76 7.92 5.95
CA GLU A 121 4.90 8.42 7.02
C GLU A 121 5.38 7.99 8.42
N LEU A 122 6.04 6.84 8.50
CA LEU A 122 6.43 6.21 9.76
C LEU A 122 7.81 6.65 10.26
N GLN A 123 8.70 7.04 9.35
CA GLN A 123 10.12 7.23 9.63
C GLN A 123 10.37 8.19 10.80
N GLY A 124 9.74 9.35 10.83
CA GLY A 124 9.94 10.35 11.89
C GLY A 124 9.59 9.82 13.29
N GLN A 125 8.50 9.05 13.41
CA GLN A 125 8.09 8.46 14.69
C GLN A 125 8.94 7.24 15.07
N LEU A 126 9.42 6.50 14.08
CA LEU A 126 10.34 5.39 14.28
C LEU A 126 11.69 5.87 14.80
N GLU A 127 12.28 6.90 14.16
CA GLU A 127 13.54 7.53 14.60
C GLU A 127 13.42 8.17 15.98
N ALA A 128 12.26 8.74 16.31
CA ALA A 128 11.95 9.26 17.63
C ALA A 128 11.71 8.15 18.68
N GLY A 129 11.76 6.86 18.30
CA GLY A 129 11.52 5.73 19.18
C GLY A 129 10.10 5.64 19.72
N LYS A 130 9.11 6.26 19.06
CA LYS A 130 7.71 6.31 19.47
C LYS A 130 6.88 5.15 18.94
N ILE A 131 7.30 4.55 17.84
CA ILE A 131 6.63 3.40 17.24
C ILE A 131 7.60 2.24 17.04
N ARG A 132 7.02 1.07 16.86
CA ARG A 132 7.67 -0.18 16.48
C ARG A 132 6.98 -0.76 15.26
N LEU A 133 7.77 -1.21 14.27
CA LEU A 133 7.28 -1.93 13.11
C LEU A 133 7.04 -3.40 13.49
N LEU A 134 5.92 -3.97 13.06
CA LEU A 134 5.51 -5.34 13.40
C LEU A 134 5.60 -6.30 12.22
N ALA A 135 5.27 -5.83 11.03
CA ALA A 135 5.35 -6.61 9.79
C ALA A 135 5.32 -5.70 8.57
N THR A 136 5.92 -6.13 7.46
CA THR A 136 5.63 -5.57 6.14
C THR A 136 4.63 -6.46 5.40
N LEU A 137 3.76 -5.84 4.60
CA LEU A 137 2.79 -6.53 3.75
C LEU A 137 3.32 -6.75 2.32
N SER A 138 4.62 -6.89 2.16
CA SER A 138 5.29 -7.24 0.90
C SER A 138 5.52 -8.74 0.76
N ASP A 139 5.76 -9.21 -0.47
CA ASP A 139 6.06 -10.63 -0.73
C ASP A 139 7.35 -11.12 -0.05
N THR A 140 8.34 -10.24 0.06
CA THR A 140 9.64 -10.50 0.67
C THR A 140 9.99 -9.38 1.63
N ARG A 141 10.95 -9.63 2.53
CA ARG A 141 11.47 -8.58 3.43
C ARG A 141 12.05 -7.41 2.65
N LEU A 142 11.90 -6.22 3.20
CA LEU A 142 12.45 -4.99 2.62
C LEU A 142 13.97 -4.97 2.73
N GLN A 143 14.65 -4.55 1.67
CA GLN A 143 16.11 -4.53 1.64
C GLN A 143 16.70 -3.64 2.75
N GLY A 144 16.10 -2.50 3.03
CA GLY A 144 16.54 -1.59 4.09
C GLY A 144 16.07 -2.00 5.50
N LEU A 145 15.19 -2.99 5.63
CA LEU A 145 14.64 -3.49 6.89
C LEU A 145 14.67 -5.04 6.93
N PRO A 146 15.84 -5.68 6.77
CA PRO A 146 15.92 -7.13 6.65
C PRO A 146 15.48 -7.88 7.91
N GLN A 147 15.46 -7.22 9.07
CA GLN A 147 14.97 -7.76 10.33
C GLN A 147 13.43 -7.73 10.45
N LEU A 148 12.74 -6.92 9.63
CA LEU A 148 11.29 -6.84 9.66
C LEU A 148 10.69 -8.01 8.88
N ALA A 149 10.06 -8.95 9.59
CA ALA A 149 9.39 -10.08 8.96
C ALA A 149 8.17 -9.62 8.15
N THR A 150 7.86 -10.33 7.08
CA THR A 150 6.59 -10.13 6.35
C THR A 150 5.42 -10.69 7.16
N ALA A 151 4.19 -10.26 6.87
CA ALA A 151 2.99 -10.88 7.43
C ALA A 151 2.92 -12.37 7.06
N LYS A 152 3.32 -12.72 5.84
CA LYS A 152 3.37 -14.11 5.34
C LYS A 152 4.32 -14.99 6.14
N GLU A 153 5.52 -14.50 6.47
CA GLU A 153 6.47 -15.21 7.33
C GLU A 153 5.94 -15.41 8.75
N GLN A 154 5.03 -14.55 9.20
CA GLN A 154 4.33 -14.66 10.49
C GLN A 154 3.02 -15.48 10.42
N GLY A 155 2.75 -16.14 9.28
CA GLY A 155 1.60 -17.04 9.10
C GLY A 155 0.33 -16.38 8.56
N TYR A 156 0.40 -15.12 8.10
CA TYR A 156 -0.75 -14.39 7.55
C TYR A 156 -0.50 -14.07 6.08
N ASP A 157 -1.13 -14.80 5.16
CA ASP A 157 -0.95 -14.64 3.72
C ASP A 157 -1.67 -13.39 3.20
N VAL A 158 -1.12 -12.23 3.54
CA VAL A 158 -1.60 -10.93 3.09
C VAL A 158 -0.44 -10.15 2.48
N VAL A 159 -0.56 -9.90 1.19
CA VAL A 159 0.36 -9.07 0.41
C VAL A 159 -0.42 -7.91 -0.19
N VAL A 160 0.17 -6.72 -0.14
CA VAL A 160 -0.39 -5.49 -0.68
C VAL A 160 0.53 -4.93 -1.75
N ARG A 161 0.00 -4.75 -2.95
CA ARG A 161 0.74 -4.25 -4.11
C ARG A 161 0.45 -2.76 -4.33
N LYS A 162 0.94 -1.90 -3.42
CA LYS A 162 0.87 -0.45 -3.59
C LYS A 162 1.96 -0.03 -4.57
N PHE A 163 1.57 0.36 -5.75
CA PHE A 163 2.50 0.74 -6.81
C PHE A 163 2.53 2.24 -7.06
N ARG A 164 3.62 2.70 -7.64
CA ARG A 164 3.74 4.03 -8.25
C ARG A 164 4.16 3.88 -9.71
N GLY A 165 3.47 4.60 -10.56
CA GLY A 165 3.69 4.52 -11.99
C GLY A 165 3.27 5.80 -12.71
N LEU A 166 3.37 5.76 -14.03
CA LEU A 166 2.93 6.83 -14.91
C LEU A 166 2.03 6.26 -16.01
N ALA A 167 0.96 6.97 -16.29
CA ALA A 167 0.05 6.64 -17.38
C ALA A 167 -0.21 7.86 -18.26
N GLY A 168 -0.43 7.62 -19.54
CA GLY A 168 -0.84 8.61 -20.49
C GLY A 168 -2.32 8.48 -20.87
N PRO A 169 -2.84 9.34 -21.75
CA PRO A 169 -4.19 9.19 -22.26
C PRO A 169 -4.33 7.92 -23.13
N LYS A 170 -5.48 7.27 -23.05
CA LYS A 170 -5.80 6.14 -23.93
C LYS A 170 -5.73 6.59 -25.40
N GLY A 171 -5.10 5.76 -26.22
CA GLY A 171 -4.89 6.08 -27.65
C GLY A 171 -3.65 6.93 -27.94
N MET A 172 -2.79 7.18 -26.95
CA MET A 172 -1.47 7.75 -27.19
C MET A 172 -0.67 6.88 -28.16
N SER A 173 0.05 7.50 -29.13
CA SER A 173 0.82 6.75 -30.12
C SER A 173 1.94 5.92 -29.47
N ASP A 174 2.24 4.78 -30.07
CA ASP A 174 3.30 3.88 -29.55
C ASP A 174 4.67 4.57 -29.55
N THR A 175 4.93 5.45 -30.51
CA THR A 175 6.16 6.23 -30.57
C THR A 175 6.32 7.13 -29.34
N VAL A 176 5.27 7.87 -28.96
CA VAL A 176 5.27 8.75 -27.78
C VAL A 176 5.37 7.93 -26.49
N ALA A 177 4.59 6.85 -26.38
CA ALA A 177 4.66 5.97 -25.22
C ALA A 177 6.05 5.37 -25.02
N LYS A 178 6.69 4.93 -26.12
CA LYS A 178 8.06 4.39 -26.08
C LYS A 178 9.10 5.45 -25.72
N ALA A 179 8.95 6.67 -26.20
CA ALA A 179 9.83 7.77 -25.83
C ALA A 179 9.78 8.04 -24.31
N TRP A 180 8.57 8.06 -23.72
CA TRP A 180 8.39 8.19 -22.27
C TRP A 180 8.99 7.03 -21.51
N GLU A 181 8.71 5.77 -21.91
CA GLU A 181 9.28 4.59 -21.26
C GLU A 181 10.81 4.65 -21.23
N VAL A 182 11.45 5.00 -22.36
CA VAL A 182 12.90 5.11 -22.46
C VAL A 182 13.44 6.24 -21.55
N ALA A 183 12.78 7.39 -21.52
CA ALA A 183 13.18 8.51 -20.68
C ALA A 183 13.09 8.15 -19.18
N ILE A 184 11.99 7.53 -18.77
CA ILE A 184 11.78 7.13 -17.37
C ILE A 184 12.79 6.06 -16.94
N ARG A 185 13.07 5.06 -17.80
CA ARG A 185 14.11 4.06 -17.52
C ARG A 185 15.49 4.67 -17.28
N LYS A 186 15.83 5.78 -17.97
CA LYS A 186 17.07 6.51 -17.70
C LYS A 186 17.03 7.23 -16.34
N VAL A 187 15.89 7.83 -16.00
CA VAL A 187 15.73 8.56 -14.72
C VAL A 187 15.89 7.63 -13.53
N VAL A 188 15.26 6.44 -13.56
CA VAL A 188 15.32 5.49 -12.44
C VAL A 188 16.72 4.90 -12.20
N GLU A 189 17.61 5.02 -13.19
CA GLU A 189 19.02 4.62 -13.05
C GLU A 189 19.92 5.71 -12.45
N LEU A 190 19.44 6.95 -12.35
CA LEU A 190 20.22 8.05 -11.79
C LEU A 190 20.53 7.81 -10.31
N PRO A 191 21.78 8.11 -9.86
CA PRO A 191 22.16 7.96 -8.44
C PRO A 191 21.24 8.72 -7.49
N ALA A 192 20.82 9.93 -7.87
CA ALA A 192 19.90 10.73 -7.07
C ALA A 192 18.54 10.03 -6.86
N TYR A 193 17.97 9.42 -7.92
CA TYR A 193 16.75 8.66 -7.82
C TYR A 193 16.92 7.41 -6.94
N LYS A 194 18.04 6.69 -7.12
CA LYS A 194 18.37 5.50 -6.30
C LYS A 194 18.52 5.83 -4.82
N ALA A 195 19.12 6.97 -4.50
CA ALA A 195 19.24 7.44 -3.13
C ALA A 195 17.87 7.68 -2.47
N GLU A 196 16.93 8.30 -3.20
CA GLU A 196 15.59 8.57 -2.68
C GLU A 196 14.80 7.29 -2.39
N TYR A 197 14.69 6.37 -3.34
CA TYR A 197 13.91 5.16 -3.08
C TYR A 197 14.58 4.23 -2.03
N THR A 198 15.90 4.28 -1.88
CA THR A 198 16.59 3.55 -0.81
C THR A 198 16.24 4.13 0.56
N ARG A 199 16.23 5.47 0.67
CA ARG A 199 15.87 6.17 1.90
C ARG A 199 14.43 5.85 2.35
N GLU A 200 13.52 5.74 1.40
CA GLU A 200 12.10 5.47 1.68
C GLU A 200 11.76 3.98 1.74
N ASN A 201 12.75 3.09 1.63
CA ASN A 201 12.56 1.64 1.62
C ASN A 201 11.58 1.15 0.53
N LEU A 202 11.54 1.85 -0.60
CA LEU A 202 10.75 1.45 -1.75
C LEU A 202 11.34 0.20 -2.40
N THR A 203 10.48 -0.63 -2.98
CA THR A 203 10.92 -1.78 -3.77
C THR A 203 11.02 -1.39 -5.23
N PRO A 204 12.24 -1.25 -5.81
CA PRO A 204 12.40 -0.87 -7.19
C PRO A 204 11.87 -1.99 -8.10
N ILE A 205 11.00 -1.59 -9.04
CA ILE A 205 10.42 -2.50 -10.02
C ILE A 205 10.16 -1.68 -11.29
N VAL A 206 10.88 -1.94 -12.37
CA VAL A 206 10.68 -1.17 -13.60
C VAL A 206 9.98 -2.04 -14.63
N MET A 207 8.65 -1.91 -14.67
CA MET A 207 7.81 -2.55 -15.67
C MET A 207 7.58 -1.58 -16.82
N GLY A 208 7.90 -1.99 -18.05
CA GLY A 208 7.52 -1.24 -19.26
C GLY A 208 6.03 -1.39 -19.57
N ARG A 209 5.57 -0.68 -20.61
CA ARG A 209 4.15 -0.50 -20.94
C ARG A 209 3.31 -1.78 -20.93
N GLU A 210 3.77 -2.84 -21.60
CA GLU A 210 3.02 -4.10 -21.68
C GLU A 210 2.85 -4.75 -20.29
N ALA A 211 3.96 -4.87 -19.55
CA ALA A 211 3.93 -5.42 -18.19
C ALA A 211 3.15 -4.53 -17.22
N ALA A 212 3.25 -3.21 -17.35
CA ALA A 212 2.51 -2.25 -16.55
C ALA A 212 0.98 -2.35 -16.77
N ARG A 213 0.54 -2.51 -18.02
CA ARG A 213 -0.87 -2.76 -18.36
C ARG A 213 -1.40 -4.03 -17.70
N LYS A 214 -0.65 -5.14 -17.85
CA LYS A 214 -1.02 -6.42 -17.23
C LYS A 214 -1.10 -6.30 -15.72
N PHE A 215 -0.07 -5.75 -15.09
CA PHE A 215 -0.02 -5.54 -13.65
C PHE A 215 -1.17 -4.66 -13.14
N THR A 216 -1.45 -3.55 -13.80
CA THR A 216 -2.57 -2.66 -13.45
C THR A 216 -3.91 -3.38 -13.56
N ALA A 217 -4.11 -4.19 -14.59
CA ALA A 217 -5.34 -4.97 -14.76
C ALA A 217 -5.51 -6.01 -13.65
N GLU A 218 -4.43 -6.69 -13.24
CA GLU A 218 -4.44 -7.62 -12.11
C GLU A 218 -4.80 -6.92 -10.80
N VAL A 219 -4.18 -5.78 -10.50
CA VAL A 219 -4.48 -4.97 -9.30
C VAL A 219 -5.93 -4.48 -9.33
N ALA A 220 -6.45 -4.10 -10.50
CA ALA A 220 -7.85 -3.69 -10.64
C ALA A 220 -8.80 -4.86 -10.35
N ALA A 221 -8.52 -6.05 -10.86
CA ALA A 221 -9.32 -7.24 -10.60
C ALA A 221 -9.35 -7.60 -9.11
N GLU A 222 -8.19 -7.59 -8.45
CA GLU A 222 -8.08 -7.82 -6.99
C GLU A 222 -8.84 -6.77 -6.18
N THR A 223 -8.81 -5.51 -6.62
CA THR A 223 -9.55 -4.42 -5.97
C THR A 223 -11.06 -4.64 -6.10
N VAL A 224 -11.54 -5.03 -7.29
CA VAL A 224 -12.97 -5.35 -7.51
C VAL A 224 -13.42 -6.48 -6.58
N GLU A 225 -12.64 -7.56 -6.50
CA GLU A 225 -12.94 -8.69 -5.62
C GLU A 225 -13.00 -8.24 -4.15
N SER A 226 -11.98 -7.52 -3.67
CA SER A 226 -11.94 -6.98 -2.31
C SER A 226 -13.13 -6.07 -2.01
N PHE A 227 -13.51 -5.21 -2.95
CA PHE A 227 -14.65 -4.29 -2.78
C PHE A 227 -15.99 -5.04 -2.73
N LYS A 228 -16.16 -6.11 -3.52
CA LYS A 228 -17.34 -6.98 -3.43
C LYS A 228 -17.42 -7.68 -2.08
N GLU A 229 -16.31 -8.23 -1.62
CA GLU A 229 -16.23 -8.88 -0.32
C GLU A 229 -16.53 -7.94 0.85
N LEU A 230 -16.15 -6.65 0.74
CA LEU A 230 -16.45 -5.62 1.71
C LEU A 230 -17.86 -5.01 1.56
N GLY A 231 -18.60 -5.41 0.52
CA GLY A 231 -19.92 -4.86 0.22
C GLY A 231 -19.91 -3.41 -0.26
N LEU A 232 -18.76 -2.92 -0.74
CA LEU A 232 -18.59 -1.55 -1.26
C LEU A 232 -19.10 -1.41 -2.69
N ILE A 233 -19.10 -2.49 -3.45
CA ILE A 233 -19.68 -2.59 -4.80
C ILE A 233 -20.45 -3.91 -4.94
N LYS A 234 -21.33 -3.99 -5.97
CA LYS A 234 -22.13 -5.19 -6.28
C LYS A 234 -21.37 -6.15 -7.19
#